data_61b9d8f0a646599f017ae911669e14a0
#
_entry.id   61b9d8f0a646599f017ae911669e14a0
#
_cell.length_a   1.000
_cell.length_b   1.000
_cell.length_c   1.000
_cell.angle_alpha   90.00
_cell.angle_beta   90.00
_cell.angle_gamma   90.00
#
_symmetry.space_group_name_H-M   'P 1'
#
loop_
_entity.id
_entity.type
_entity.pdbx_description
1 polymer ?
#
loop_
_entity_poly.entity_id
_entity_poly.type
_entity_poly.pdbx_seq_one_letter_code
_entity_poly.pdbx_strand_id
1 'polypeptide(L)'
;LVPITWYFLNRSNLGLELIAVGEDPETADTMGVEVFRMRYLAVIIGGCFAGAAGAHLSLAFNQIWSAGMTAGNGWIAVALVIFARWRPSRLLIGAYLFGLLNALALYTQAMDLTLAPESAFASTLNPIIEFVMNPTIMSTYPYLVTLLVLTITVIRAENRQLAQPSALVQSYSREVD
;
A
#
# COMPACT_ATOMS: atom_id res chain seq x y z
N LEU A 1 5.28 8.11 10.43
CA LEU A 1 5.04 6.71 10.85
C LEU A 1 6.11 5.74 10.31
N VAL A 2 6.43 5.74 9.00
CA VAL A 2 7.35 4.76 8.39
C VAL A 2 8.74 4.69 9.06
N PRO A 3 9.45 5.80 9.38
CA PRO A 3 10.73 5.71 10.08
C PRO A 3 10.61 5.08 11.47
N ILE A 4 9.51 5.37 12.17
CA ILE A 4 9.23 4.81 13.51
C ILE A 4 8.99 3.31 13.39
N THR A 5 8.16 2.87 12.45
CA THR A 5 7.91 1.45 12.21
C THR A 5 9.18 0.71 11.80
N TRP A 6 9.99 1.32 10.94
CA TRP A 6 11.27 0.74 10.53
C TRP A 6 12.23 0.59 11.71
N TYR A 7 12.35 1.62 12.54
CA TYR A 7 13.20 1.58 13.73
C TYR A 7 12.70 0.53 14.73
N PHE A 8 11.40 0.49 14.98
CA PHE A 8 10.77 -0.51 15.84
C PHE A 8 11.06 -1.94 15.36
N LEU A 9 10.83 -2.24 14.09
CA LEU A 9 11.04 -3.58 13.55
C LEU A 9 12.50 -4.02 13.54
N ASN A 10 13.45 -3.10 13.27
CA ASN A 10 14.85 -3.48 13.07
C ASN A 10 15.75 -3.25 14.29
N ARG A 11 15.27 -2.52 15.29
CA ARG A 11 16.10 -2.12 16.44
C ARG A 11 15.51 -2.50 17.79
N SER A 12 14.23 -2.83 17.90
CA SER A 12 13.65 -3.28 19.16
C SER A 12 13.66 -4.82 19.25
N ASN A 13 13.79 -5.36 20.45
CA ASN A 13 13.71 -6.80 20.70
C ASN A 13 12.36 -7.35 20.25
N LEU A 14 11.26 -6.66 20.58
CA LEU A 14 9.90 -7.04 20.15
C LEU A 14 9.76 -7.07 18.62
N GLY A 15 10.38 -6.13 17.91
CA GLY A 15 10.36 -6.11 16.45
C GLY A 15 11.13 -7.28 15.84
N LEU A 16 12.26 -7.64 16.42
CA LEU A 16 13.06 -8.79 15.99
C LEU A 16 12.33 -10.11 16.25
N GLU A 17 11.67 -10.25 17.41
CA GLU A 17 10.83 -11.40 17.75
C GLU A 17 9.64 -11.51 16.77
N LEU A 18 8.99 -10.39 16.42
CA LEU A 18 7.92 -10.34 15.42
C LEU A 18 8.40 -10.83 14.04
N ILE A 19 9.58 -10.41 13.62
CA ILE A 19 10.17 -10.85 12.35
C ILE A 19 10.50 -12.35 12.41
N ALA A 20 11.09 -12.83 13.50
CA ALA A 20 11.43 -14.24 13.69
C ALA A 20 10.17 -15.13 13.63
N VAL A 21 9.10 -14.75 14.33
CA VAL A 21 7.81 -15.46 14.28
C VAL A 21 7.17 -15.43 12.89
N GLY A 22 7.43 -14.38 12.10
CA GLY A 22 6.96 -14.28 10.72
C GLY A 22 7.73 -15.17 9.74
N GLU A 23 9.01 -15.40 10.00
CA GLU A 23 9.86 -16.26 9.15
C GLU A 23 9.73 -17.73 9.52
N ASP A 24 9.88 -18.08 10.80
CA ASP A 24 9.81 -19.45 11.29
C ASP A 24 9.23 -19.49 12.72
N PRO A 25 7.93 -19.71 12.87
CA PRO A 25 7.30 -19.74 14.19
C PRO A 25 7.74 -20.93 15.06
N GLU A 26 8.10 -22.08 14.44
CA GLU A 26 8.53 -23.27 15.17
C GLU A 26 9.91 -23.03 15.80
N THR A 27 10.84 -22.53 15.01
CA THR A 27 12.18 -22.15 15.52
C THR A 27 12.07 -21.03 16.56
N ALA A 28 11.20 -20.05 16.38
CA ALA A 28 10.99 -18.96 17.35
C ALA A 28 10.45 -19.50 18.69
N ASP A 29 9.51 -20.47 18.67
CA ASP A 29 8.99 -21.10 19.90
C ASP A 29 10.07 -21.89 20.63
N THR A 30 10.89 -22.66 19.94
CA THR A 30 12.02 -23.39 20.56
C THR A 30 13.05 -22.46 21.21
N MET A 31 13.18 -21.23 20.71
CA MET A 31 14.04 -20.19 21.28
C MET A 31 13.37 -19.43 22.44
N GLY A 32 12.15 -19.82 22.84
CA GLY A 32 11.41 -19.26 23.97
C GLY A 32 10.54 -18.04 23.63
N VAL A 33 10.32 -17.74 22.35
CA VAL A 33 9.43 -16.64 21.92
C VAL A 33 7.98 -17.13 21.94
N GLU A 34 7.09 -16.43 22.63
CA GLU A 34 5.66 -16.77 22.67
C GLU A 34 4.96 -16.38 21.35
N VAL A 35 4.91 -17.29 20.40
CA VAL A 35 4.37 -17.10 19.05
C VAL A 35 2.96 -16.50 19.05
N PHE A 36 2.05 -17.01 19.88
CA PHE A 36 0.67 -16.52 19.94
C PHE A 36 0.62 -15.06 20.41
N ARG A 37 1.36 -14.69 21.44
CA ARG A 37 1.42 -13.29 21.91
C ARG A 37 1.94 -12.37 20.83
N MET A 38 2.99 -12.75 20.11
CA MET A 38 3.56 -11.95 19.03
C MET A 38 2.58 -11.78 17.87
N ARG A 39 1.85 -12.83 17.48
CA ARG A 39 0.79 -12.74 16.46
C ARG A 39 -0.34 -11.80 16.88
N TYR A 40 -0.82 -11.89 18.13
CA TYR A 40 -1.84 -10.96 18.64
C TYR A 40 -1.34 -9.52 18.65
N LEU A 41 -0.12 -9.30 19.12
CA LEU A 41 0.50 -7.97 19.14
C LEU A 41 0.60 -7.38 17.74
N ALA A 42 1.01 -8.16 16.74
CA ALA A 42 1.06 -7.73 15.35
C ALA A 42 -0.31 -7.29 14.82
N VAL A 43 -1.36 -8.07 15.11
CA VAL A 43 -2.75 -7.75 14.69
C VAL A 43 -3.25 -6.50 15.39
N ILE A 44 -2.99 -6.33 16.68
CA ILE A 44 -3.37 -5.12 17.44
C ILE A 44 -2.69 -3.88 16.87
N ILE A 45 -1.38 -3.94 16.63
CA ILE A 45 -0.64 -2.82 16.02
C ILE A 45 -1.20 -2.50 14.62
N GLY A 46 -1.44 -3.54 13.81
CA GLY A 46 -2.05 -3.37 12.48
C GLY A 46 -3.43 -2.72 12.56
N GLY A 47 -4.27 -3.15 13.49
CA GLY A 47 -5.59 -2.55 13.76
C GLY A 47 -5.50 -1.08 14.17
N CYS A 48 -4.54 -0.73 15.04
CA CYS A 48 -4.28 0.66 15.44
C CYS A 48 -3.90 1.54 14.23
N PHE A 49 -3.01 1.05 13.35
CA PHE A 49 -2.66 1.78 12.12
C PHE A 49 -3.84 1.92 11.17
N ALA A 50 -4.65 0.88 11.00
CA ALA A 50 -5.86 0.93 10.17
C ALA A 50 -6.87 1.93 10.73
N GLY A 51 -7.10 1.93 12.06
CA GLY A 51 -7.94 2.90 12.74
C GLY A 51 -7.44 4.34 12.59
N ALA A 52 -6.14 4.56 12.75
CA ALA A 52 -5.53 5.88 12.56
C ALA A 52 -5.65 6.37 11.10
N ALA A 53 -5.51 5.47 10.12
CA ALA A 53 -5.71 5.80 8.71
C ALA A 53 -7.16 6.18 8.41
N GLY A 54 -8.14 5.45 8.95
CA GLY A 54 -9.57 5.78 8.84
C GLY A 54 -9.91 7.11 9.49
N ALA A 55 -9.38 7.38 10.68
CA ALA A 55 -9.53 8.66 11.37
C ALA A 55 -8.93 9.83 10.56
N HIS A 56 -7.74 9.64 9.99
CA HIS A 56 -7.12 10.64 9.12
C HIS A 56 -7.97 10.93 7.89
N LEU A 57 -8.53 9.89 7.26
CA LEU A 57 -9.38 10.03 6.08
C LEU A 57 -10.66 10.83 6.38
N SER A 58 -11.33 10.54 7.50
CA SER A 58 -12.59 11.18 7.86
C SER A 58 -12.42 12.56 8.47
N LEU A 59 -11.38 12.80 9.29
CA LEU A 59 -11.20 14.04 10.04
C LEU A 59 -10.34 15.08 9.31
N ALA A 60 -9.29 14.62 8.61
CA ALA A 60 -8.32 15.52 8.01
C ALA A 60 -8.50 15.66 6.49
N PHE A 61 -8.81 14.60 5.78
CA PHE A 61 -8.88 14.62 4.32
C PHE A 61 -10.27 15.01 3.81
N ASN A 62 -11.32 14.26 4.18
CA ASN A 62 -12.68 14.52 3.70
C ASN A 62 -13.45 15.49 4.59
N GLN A 63 -13.08 15.62 5.87
CA GLN A 63 -13.77 16.40 6.91
C GLN A 63 -15.26 16.03 7.11
N ILE A 64 -15.72 14.97 6.48
CA ILE A 64 -17.08 14.42 6.54
C ILE A 64 -16.96 12.92 6.58
N TRP A 65 -17.82 12.26 7.35
CA TRP A 65 -17.98 10.82 7.29
C TRP A 65 -19.12 10.46 6.32
N SER A 66 -18.81 9.59 5.37
CA SER A 66 -19.82 9.00 4.47
C SER A 66 -19.59 7.49 4.33
N ALA A 67 -20.67 6.74 4.21
CA ALA A 67 -20.58 5.31 3.98
C ALA A 67 -19.84 5.02 2.66
N GLY A 68 -18.86 4.13 2.70
CA GLY A 68 -18.08 3.77 1.52
C GLY A 68 -16.99 4.76 1.10
N MET A 69 -16.66 5.78 1.93
CA MET A 69 -15.66 6.80 1.59
C MET A 69 -14.25 6.24 1.27
N THR A 70 -13.96 5.02 1.69
CA THR A 70 -12.70 4.35 1.35
C THR A 70 -12.64 3.88 -0.10
N ALA A 71 -13.80 3.71 -0.77
CA ALA A 71 -13.94 3.40 -2.19
C ALA A 71 -12.97 2.30 -2.70
N GLY A 72 -12.71 1.26 -1.88
CA GLY A 72 -11.80 0.18 -2.24
C GLY A 72 -10.30 0.47 -2.05
N ASN A 73 -9.91 1.65 -1.54
CA ASN A 73 -8.51 2.00 -1.30
C ASN A 73 -7.77 1.02 -0.37
N GLY A 74 -8.50 0.26 0.46
CA GLY A 74 -7.91 -0.81 1.27
C GLY A 74 -7.26 -1.91 0.44
N TRP A 75 -7.84 -2.27 -0.71
CA TRP A 75 -7.25 -3.24 -1.63
C TRP A 75 -5.97 -2.75 -2.28
N ILE A 76 -5.90 -1.43 -2.55
CA ILE A 76 -4.68 -0.79 -3.06
C ILE A 76 -3.58 -0.85 -2.00
N ALA A 77 -3.91 -0.66 -0.72
CA ALA A 77 -2.94 -0.79 0.36
C ALA A 77 -2.33 -2.20 0.41
N VAL A 78 -3.13 -3.26 0.21
CA VAL A 78 -2.64 -4.64 0.12
C VAL A 78 -1.70 -4.80 -1.08
N ALA A 79 -2.08 -4.30 -2.26
CA ALA A 79 -1.24 -4.33 -3.46
C ALA A 79 0.08 -3.58 -3.26
N LEU A 80 0.05 -2.43 -2.56
CA LEU A 80 1.25 -1.67 -2.21
C LEU A 80 2.19 -2.42 -1.26
N VAL A 81 1.66 -3.20 -0.31
CA VAL A 81 2.48 -4.05 0.58
C VAL A 81 3.19 -5.13 -0.23
N ILE A 82 2.49 -5.80 -1.15
CA ILE A 82 3.08 -6.79 -2.05
C ILE A 82 4.18 -6.13 -2.92
N PHE A 83 3.89 -4.97 -3.51
CA PHE A 83 4.87 -4.17 -4.25
C PHE A 83 6.10 -3.83 -3.41
N ALA A 84 5.90 -3.39 -2.18
CA ALA A 84 6.97 -3.05 -1.25
C ALA A 84 7.78 -4.28 -0.79
N ARG A 85 7.32 -5.49 -1.12
CA ARG A 85 7.95 -6.74 -0.69
C ARG A 85 8.13 -6.79 0.83
N TRP A 86 7.09 -6.43 1.56
CA TRP A 86 7.04 -6.36 3.03
C TRP A 86 8.11 -5.46 3.66
N ARG A 87 8.74 -4.54 2.89
CA ARG A 87 9.73 -3.59 3.40
C ARG A 87 9.13 -2.21 3.61
N PRO A 88 9.13 -1.67 4.86
CA PRO A 88 8.52 -0.37 5.15
C PRO A 88 9.09 0.80 4.34
N SER A 89 10.40 0.78 4.07
CA SER A 89 11.07 1.82 3.26
C SER A 89 10.57 1.88 1.81
N ARG A 90 10.29 0.71 1.21
CA ARG A 90 9.74 0.64 -0.16
C ARG A 90 8.26 0.99 -0.20
N LEU A 91 7.52 0.65 0.86
CA LEU A 91 6.12 1.01 1.01
C LEU A 91 5.94 2.53 0.97
N LEU A 92 6.87 3.29 1.54
CA LEU A 92 6.86 4.75 1.50
C LEU A 92 6.87 5.28 0.05
N ILE A 93 7.74 4.72 -0.80
CA ILE A 93 7.84 5.10 -2.22
C ILE A 93 6.51 4.81 -2.94
N GLY A 94 5.94 3.61 -2.73
CA GLY A 94 4.65 3.24 -3.32
C GLY A 94 3.51 4.13 -2.85
N ALA A 95 3.45 4.45 -1.56
CA ALA A 95 2.43 5.31 -0.98
C ALA A 95 2.50 6.75 -1.55
N TYR A 96 3.70 7.32 -1.67
CA TYR A 96 3.88 8.65 -2.28
C TYR A 96 3.54 8.65 -3.78
N LEU A 97 3.95 7.62 -4.51
CA LEU A 97 3.63 7.50 -5.93
C LEU A 97 2.11 7.43 -6.13
N PHE A 98 1.42 6.59 -5.37
CA PHE A 98 -0.03 6.49 -5.43
C PHE A 98 -0.73 7.78 -5.00
N GLY A 99 -0.28 8.41 -3.91
CA GLY A 99 -0.80 9.69 -3.44
C GLY A 99 -0.60 10.80 -4.46
N LEU A 100 0.56 10.86 -5.13
CA LEU A 100 0.85 11.82 -6.18
C LEU A 100 -0.10 11.64 -7.38
N LEU A 101 -0.32 10.39 -7.81
CA LEU A 101 -1.24 10.11 -8.92
C LEU A 101 -2.68 10.52 -8.61
N ASN A 102 -3.15 10.25 -7.38
CA ASN A 102 -4.46 10.71 -6.95
C ASN A 102 -4.55 12.25 -6.91
N ALA A 103 -3.53 12.90 -6.37
CA ALA A 103 -3.47 14.36 -6.33
C ALA A 103 -3.45 14.98 -7.74
N LEU A 104 -2.66 14.41 -8.65
CA LEU A 104 -2.63 14.83 -10.05
C LEU A 104 -3.99 14.63 -10.72
N ALA A 105 -4.66 13.50 -10.50
CA ALA A 105 -5.97 13.25 -11.05
C ALA A 105 -7.01 14.29 -10.59
N LEU A 106 -7.00 14.66 -9.30
CA LEU A 106 -7.86 15.71 -8.77
C LEU A 106 -7.50 17.09 -9.32
N TYR A 107 -6.20 17.38 -9.41
CA TYR A 107 -5.71 18.69 -9.87
C TYR A 107 -6.03 18.94 -11.34
N THR A 108 -5.84 17.94 -12.19
CA THR A 108 -6.15 18.03 -13.63
C THR A 108 -7.65 18.14 -13.91
N GLN A 109 -8.50 17.55 -13.07
CA GLN A 109 -9.96 17.74 -13.17
C GLN A 109 -10.39 19.18 -12.86
N ALA A 110 -9.63 19.90 -12.03
CA ALA A 110 -9.88 21.30 -11.70
C ALA A 110 -9.34 22.28 -12.75
N MET A 111 -8.45 21.83 -13.64
CA MET A 111 -7.86 22.65 -14.70
C MET A 111 -8.49 22.30 -16.05
N ASP A 112 -8.97 23.33 -16.76
CA ASP A 112 -9.44 23.19 -18.15
C ASP A 112 -8.22 23.26 -19.07
N LEU A 113 -7.63 22.10 -19.36
CA LEU A 113 -6.41 21.95 -20.17
C LEU A 113 -6.75 21.76 -21.66
N THR A 114 -7.58 22.62 -22.20
CA THR A 114 -7.85 22.64 -23.64
C THR A 114 -6.86 23.58 -24.36
N LEU A 115 -6.36 23.14 -25.53
CA LEU A 115 -5.57 23.99 -26.39
C LEU A 115 -6.43 25.09 -26.99
N ALA A 116 -5.86 26.30 -27.11
CA ALA A 116 -6.55 27.39 -27.77
C ALA A 116 -7.03 27.00 -29.18
N PRO A 117 -8.27 27.33 -29.55
CA PRO A 117 -8.86 26.90 -30.83
C PRO A 117 -8.11 27.34 -32.07
N GLU A 118 -7.24 28.33 -31.94
CA GLU A 118 -6.43 28.84 -33.03
C GLU A 118 -5.16 28.02 -33.33
N SER A 119 -4.82 27.03 -32.50
CA SER A 119 -3.64 26.18 -32.73
C SER A 119 -3.93 25.15 -33.85
N ALA A 120 -2.99 24.97 -34.77
CA ALA A 120 -3.10 24.02 -35.87
C ALA A 120 -3.36 22.57 -35.47
N PHE A 121 -3.05 22.22 -34.21
CA PHE A 121 -3.19 20.87 -33.66
C PHE A 121 -4.41 20.73 -32.75
N ALA A 122 -5.16 21.81 -32.46
CA ALA A 122 -6.27 21.80 -31.52
C ALA A 122 -7.37 20.80 -31.92
N SER A 123 -7.70 20.73 -33.20
CA SER A 123 -8.72 19.83 -33.74
C SER A 123 -8.40 18.34 -33.52
N THR A 124 -7.12 17.98 -33.47
CA THR A 124 -6.69 16.58 -33.30
C THR A 124 -6.38 16.27 -31.85
N LEU A 125 -5.84 17.22 -31.11
CA LEU A 125 -5.37 16.98 -29.73
C LEU A 125 -6.45 17.21 -28.66
N ASN A 126 -7.35 18.19 -28.86
CA ASN A 126 -8.40 18.48 -27.90
C ASN A 126 -9.31 17.25 -27.61
N PRO A 127 -9.81 16.48 -28.58
CA PRO A 127 -10.61 15.31 -28.30
C PRO A 127 -9.83 14.21 -27.57
N ILE A 128 -8.51 14.11 -27.81
CA ILE A 128 -7.64 13.18 -27.09
C ILE A 128 -7.43 13.68 -25.64
N ILE A 129 -7.22 14.97 -25.47
CA ILE A 129 -7.07 15.59 -24.14
C ILE A 129 -8.36 15.41 -23.35
N GLU A 130 -9.52 15.72 -23.91
CA GLU A 130 -10.82 15.52 -23.28
C GLU A 130 -11.06 14.06 -22.89
N PHE A 131 -10.74 13.11 -23.78
CA PHE A 131 -10.86 11.70 -23.48
C PHE A 131 -9.94 11.28 -22.32
N VAL A 132 -8.67 11.65 -22.37
CA VAL A 132 -7.65 11.31 -21.35
C VAL A 132 -7.97 11.99 -20.01
N MET A 133 -8.49 13.20 -20.04
CA MET A 133 -8.84 13.99 -18.85
C MET A 133 -10.27 13.76 -18.36
N ASN A 134 -11.01 12.86 -18.98
CA ASN A 134 -12.34 12.49 -18.48
C ASN A 134 -12.23 12.00 -17.02
N PRO A 135 -13.04 12.57 -16.07
CA PRO A 135 -12.95 12.22 -14.64
C PRO A 135 -13.04 10.72 -14.36
N THR A 136 -13.87 10.01 -15.15
CA THR A 136 -14.04 8.56 -15.01
C THR A 136 -12.77 7.80 -15.41
N ILE A 137 -12.07 8.24 -16.45
CA ILE A 137 -10.82 7.63 -16.92
C ILE A 137 -9.68 7.98 -15.98
N MET A 138 -9.59 9.23 -15.54
CA MET A 138 -8.55 9.70 -14.61
C MET A 138 -8.60 8.97 -13.28
N SER A 139 -9.79 8.68 -12.76
CA SER A 139 -9.94 7.90 -11.52
C SER A 139 -9.39 6.47 -11.64
N THR A 140 -9.22 5.96 -12.85
CA THR A 140 -8.67 4.63 -13.13
C THR A 140 -7.14 4.61 -13.20
N TYR A 141 -6.48 5.73 -13.47
CA TYR A 141 -5.01 5.80 -13.64
C TYR A 141 -4.22 5.29 -12.43
N PRO A 142 -4.54 5.65 -11.18
CA PRO A 142 -3.81 5.12 -10.03
C PRO A 142 -3.83 3.59 -9.97
N TYR A 143 -4.94 2.96 -10.34
CA TYR A 143 -5.08 1.51 -10.37
C TYR A 143 -4.24 0.88 -11.49
N LEU A 144 -4.29 1.47 -12.70
CA LEU A 144 -3.50 1.01 -13.85
C LEU A 144 -1.99 1.09 -13.56
N VAL A 145 -1.54 2.22 -13.00
CA VAL A 145 -0.12 2.38 -12.64
C VAL A 145 0.27 1.40 -11.53
N THR A 146 -0.57 1.19 -10.53
CA THR A 146 -0.31 0.20 -9.48
C THR A 146 -0.19 -1.21 -10.06
N LEU A 147 -1.08 -1.59 -10.96
CA LEU A 147 -1.06 -2.88 -11.63
C LEU A 147 0.17 -3.04 -12.52
N LEU A 148 0.54 -2.01 -13.28
CA LEU A 148 1.74 -2.00 -14.11
C LEU A 148 3.01 -2.16 -13.26
N VAL A 149 3.13 -1.39 -12.17
CA VAL A 149 4.26 -1.47 -11.26
C VAL A 149 4.33 -2.84 -10.58
N LEU A 150 3.17 -3.40 -10.18
CA LEU A 150 3.10 -4.75 -9.62
C LEU A 150 3.59 -5.79 -10.64
N THR A 151 3.11 -5.71 -11.87
CA THR A 151 3.50 -6.62 -12.97
C THR A 151 5.01 -6.56 -13.23
N ILE A 152 5.58 -5.35 -13.36
CA ILE A 152 7.02 -5.17 -13.54
C ILE A 152 7.80 -5.75 -12.35
N THR A 153 7.29 -5.55 -11.14
CA THR A 153 7.94 -6.05 -9.93
C THR A 153 7.94 -7.56 -9.88
N VAL A 154 6.83 -8.21 -10.25
CA VAL A 154 6.72 -9.67 -10.31
C VAL A 154 7.65 -10.24 -11.37
N ILE A 155 7.65 -9.70 -12.59
CA ILE A 155 8.52 -10.15 -13.69
C ILE A 155 10.01 -10.00 -13.29
N ARG A 156 10.39 -8.89 -12.65
CA ARG A 156 11.78 -8.70 -12.18
C ARG A 156 12.13 -9.52 -10.94
N ALA A 157 11.14 -10.01 -10.21
CA ALA A 157 11.33 -10.83 -9.01
C ALA A 157 11.58 -12.30 -9.31
N GLU A 158 11.31 -12.77 -10.54
CA GLU A 158 11.50 -14.16 -10.96
C GLU A 158 12.95 -14.65 -10.74
N ASN A 159 13.91 -13.73 -10.69
CA ASN A 159 15.32 -14.03 -10.40
C ASN A 159 15.72 -13.85 -8.90
N ARG A 160 14.80 -13.48 -8.01
CA ARG A 160 15.07 -13.36 -6.57
C ARG A 160 13.81 -13.77 -5.82
N GLN A 161 13.93 -14.78 -4.96
CA GLN A 161 12.85 -15.24 -4.08
C GLN A 161 12.07 -14.05 -3.53
N LEU A 162 10.75 -14.07 -3.70
CA LEU A 162 9.86 -13.08 -3.11
C LEU A 162 10.16 -13.05 -1.61
N ALA A 163 10.57 -11.89 -1.11
CA ALA A 163 10.91 -11.70 0.30
C ALA A 163 9.65 -11.58 1.16
N GLN A 164 8.70 -12.51 0.96
CA GLN A 164 7.54 -12.63 1.85
C GLN A 164 7.93 -13.47 3.05
N PRO A 165 7.39 -13.20 4.24
CA PRO A 165 7.57 -14.04 5.41
C PRO A 165 7.15 -15.47 5.10
N SER A 166 7.96 -16.46 5.43
CA SER A 166 7.72 -17.86 5.05
C SER A 166 6.50 -18.46 5.75
N ALA A 167 6.17 -17.99 6.95
CA ALA A 167 5.00 -18.39 7.72
C ALA A 167 3.71 -17.63 7.35
N LEU A 168 3.72 -16.83 6.24
CA LEU A 168 2.54 -16.10 5.81
C LEU A 168 1.40 -17.08 5.44
N VAL A 169 0.22 -16.86 6.04
CA VAL A 169 -0.99 -17.69 5.85
C VAL A 169 -0.86 -19.13 6.42
N GLN A 170 0.22 -19.45 7.09
CA GLN A 170 0.35 -20.76 7.76
C GLN A 170 -0.26 -20.73 9.16
N SER A 171 -1.07 -21.76 9.44
CA SER A 171 -1.56 -21.99 10.81
C SER A 171 -0.42 -22.58 11.65
N TYR A 172 -0.22 -22.02 12.83
CA TYR A 172 0.71 -22.57 13.81
C TYR A 172 -0.07 -23.29 14.89
N SER A 173 0.25 -24.56 15.14
CA SER A 173 -0.22 -25.31 16.29
C SER A 173 1.01 -25.78 17.08
N ARG A 174 1.02 -25.46 18.37
CA ARG A 174 2.07 -25.98 19.25
C ARG A 174 1.82 -27.47 19.42
N GLU A 175 2.76 -28.31 18.99
CA GLU A 175 2.75 -29.72 19.33
C GLU A 175 3.08 -29.80 20.82
N VAL A 176 2.10 -30.24 21.62
CA VAL A 176 2.28 -30.55 23.06
C VAL A 176 2.58 -32.04 23.10
N ASP A 177 3.85 -32.42 23.21
CA ASP A 177 4.27 -33.75 23.58
C ASP A 177 3.98 -34.03 25.05
#